data_6ff7c8071ceb755661c96bb17afe5bb7
#
_entry.id   6ff7c8071ceb755661c96bb17afe5bb7
#
_cell.length_a   1.000
_cell.length_b   1.000
_cell.length_c   1.000
_cell.angle_alpha   90.00
_cell.angle_beta   90.00
_cell.angle_gamma   90.00
#
_symmetry.space_group_name_H-M   'P 1'
#
loop_
_entity.id
_entity.type
_entity.pdbx_description
1 polymer ?
#
loop_
_entity_poly.entity_id
_entity_poly.type
_entity_poly.pdbx_seq_one_letter_code
_entity_poly.pdbx_strand_id
1 'polypeptide(L)'
;MTSKHPLLNKNLVLLILCQGLFLTNNVTFIAINGLVGLSLAPISWMATLPVMGYVVGAAFSTSIVAKSQNRFGRKISFQLGLLVAMLSALLCAYAALSRNFWLLVLGTFIAGYYSANGQLYRFAAAELTEASQRDKAVSWVLAGGILGAVIGPNLASWTRDFFSTAFLGAYLTLSIAALIGIGVMQFIHFPEEFKTQHSLSDGRPLKSILQQPVFMVAVIGASLGYGVMNLLMAATPLAMQICDLPFSDTALVLEWHVIGMFAPGFFTGSLIQRFGALKMMGVGVCLNFLCIFIALTGVDLHQFLIALFLLGVGWNFLFTGSTSLAMTAYHPNERDKAQASINFFVFGTMAFTSFGSGALVTSQGWNILNLGSLIPVIITAMALLWLTSQNKKQPTA
;
A
#
# COMPACT_ATOMS: atom_id res chain seq x y z
N MET A 1 -23.51 -31.05 18.48
CA MET A 1 -23.66 -30.66 17.06
C MET A 1 -23.16 -29.23 16.93
N THR A 2 -21.92 -29.05 16.56
CA THR A 2 -21.34 -27.71 16.29
C THR A 2 -21.84 -27.27 14.92
N SER A 3 -22.73 -26.30 14.88
CA SER A 3 -23.14 -25.65 13.64
C SER A 3 -21.88 -24.96 13.07
N LYS A 4 -21.28 -25.54 12.04
CA LYS A 4 -20.20 -24.90 11.29
C LYS A 4 -20.82 -23.68 10.60
N HIS A 5 -20.68 -22.50 11.19
CA HIS A 5 -20.99 -21.27 10.48
C HIS A 5 -20.08 -21.22 9.24
N PRO A 6 -20.63 -20.97 8.04
CA PRO A 6 -19.83 -20.92 6.83
C PRO A 6 -18.80 -19.78 6.95
N LEU A 7 -17.54 -20.03 6.53
CA LEU A 7 -16.48 -19.03 6.51
C LEU A 7 -16.92 -17.74 5.79
N LEU A 8 -17.56 -17.90 4.63
CA LEU A 8 -18.12 -16.81 3.85
C LEU A 8 -19.52 -16.45 4.37
N ASN A 9 -19.57 -15.75 5.49
CA ASN A 9 -20.82 -15.14 5.95
C ASN A 9 -21.09 -13.81 5.22
N LYS A 10 -22.32 -13.32 5.28
CA LYS A 10 -22.77 -12.09 4.61
C LYS A 10 -21.86 -10.89 4.94
N ASN A 11 -21.50 -10.71 6.21
CA ASN A 11 -20.68 -9.58 6.65
C ASN A 11 -19.28 -9.63 6.05
N LEU A 12 -18.67 -10.81 5.97
CA LEU A 12 -17.35 -10.99 5.36
C LEU A 12 -17.38 -10.71 3.85
N VAL A 13 -18.40 -11.18 3.13
CA VAL A 13 -18.56 -10.89 1.69
C VAL A 13 -18.70 -9.39 1.45
N LEU A 14 -19.51 -8.69 2.22
CA LEU A 14 -19.65 -7.24 2.12
C LEU A 14 -18.36 -6.51 2.44
N LEU A 15 -17.58 -7.00 3.39
CA LEU A 15 -16.27 -6.42 3.73
C LEU A 15 -15.22 -6.66 2.61
N ILE A 16 -15.27 -7.81 1.93
CA ILE A 16 -14.47 -8.10 0.72
C ILE A 16 -14.78 -7.09 -0.38
N LEU A 17 -16.06 -6.77 -0.60
CA LEU A 17 -16.45 -5.72 -1.55
C LEU A 17 -15.93 -4.34 -1.14
N CYS A 18 -16.02 -3.98 0.15
CA CYS A 18 -15.43 -2.74 0.67
C CYS A 18 -13.92 -2.68 0.44
N GLN A 19 -13.21 -3.80 0.60
CA GLN A 19 -11.78 -3.89 0.32
C GLN A 19 -11.48 -3.70 -1.18
N GLY A 20 -12.29 -4.27 -2.06
CA GLY A 20 -12.20 -4.04 -3.50
C GLY A 20 -12.36 -2.56 -3.85
N LEU A 21 -13.39 -1.90 -3.33
CA LEU A 21 -13.62 -0.46 -3.51
C LEU A 21 -12.49 0.39 -2.93
N PHE A 22 -11.94 -0.01 -1.78
CA PHE A 22 -10.78 0.65 -1.18
C PHE A 22 -9.55 0.59 -2.09
N LEU A 23 -9.20 -0.59 -2.61
CA LEU A 23 -8.05 -0.72 -3.50
C LEU A 23 -8.31 -0.08 -4.87
N THR A 24 -9.55 -0.09 -5.38
CA THR A 24 -9.93 0.71 -6.56
C THR A 24 -9.57 2.18 -6.34
N ASN A 25 -9.98 2.78 -5.21
CA ASN A 25 -9.64 4.15 -4.88
C ASN A 25 -8.12 4.36 -4.77
N ASN A 26 -7.43 3.52 -4.01
CA ASN A 26 -6.00 3.65 -3.74
C ASN A 26 -5.16 3.59 -5.02
N VAL A 27 -5.38 2.57 -5.85
CA VAL A 27 -4.62 2.38 -7.10
C VAL A 27 -4.92 3.49 -8.09
N THR A 28 -6.20 3.89 -8.24
CA THR A 28 -6.58 5.01 -9.10
C THR A 28 -5.91 6.30 -8.66
N PHE A 29 -5.93 6.63 -7.36
CA PHE A 29 -5.27 7.83 -6.85
C PHE A 29 -3.77 7.85 -7.18
N ILE A 30 -3.06 6.74 -7.03
CA ILE A 30 -1.64 6.65 -7.38
C ILE A 30 -1.45 6.80 -8.89
N ALA A 31 -2.29 6.16 -9.70
CA ALA A 31 -2.19 6.18 -11.15
C ALA A 31 -2.37 7.59 -11.77
N ILE A 32 -3.33 8.37 -11.25
CA ILE A 32 -3.71 9.63 -11.90
C ILE A 32 -3.12 10.87 -11.23
N ASN A 33 -2.87 10.87 -9.91
CA ASN A 33 -2.48 12.09 -9.20
C ASN A 33 -1.08 12.61 -9.56
N GLY A 34 -0.17 11.75 -10.02
CA GLY A 34 1.10 12.18 -10.60
C GLY A 34 0.90 12.92 -11.93
N LEU A 35 0.02 12.41 -12.78
CA LEU A 35 -0.28 12.98 -14.12
C LEU A 35 -1.06 14.29 -14.01
N VAL A 36 -2.13 14.32 -13.20
CA VAL A 36 -2.89 15.55 -12.94
C VAL A 36 -2.00 16.56 -12.22
N GLY A 37 -1.18 16.10 -11.26
CA GLY A 37 -0.18 16.92 -10.59
C GLY A 37 0.79 17.56 -11.58
N LEU A 38 1.32 16.82 -12.55
CA LEU A 38 2.21 17.36 -13.58
C LEU A 38 1.52 18.45 -14.44
N SER A 39 0.25 18.23 -14.77
CA SER A 39 -0.51 19.20 -15.60
C SER A 39 -0.85 20.51 -14.87
N LEU A 40 -0.83 20.50 -13.55
CA LEU A 40 -1.21 21.65 -12.71
C LEU A 40 -0.02 22.25 -11.95
N ALA A 41 1.09 21.53 -11.79
CA ALA A 41 2.21 21.95 -10.98
C ALA A 41 2.88 23.21 -11.54
N PRO A 42 3.27 24.17 -10.69
CA PRO A 42 4.05 25.33 -11.12
C PRO A 42 5.43 24.96 -11.69
N ILE A 43 5.98 23.84 -11.20
CA ILE A 43 7.30 23.31 -11.59
C ILE A 43 7.17 21.79 -11.69
N SER A 44 7.66 21.17 -12.77
CA SER A 44 7.46 19.74 -13.09
C SER A 44 7.91 18.77 -11.99
N TRP A 45 8.97 19.06 -11.24
CA TRP A 45 9.42 18.19 -10.14
C TRP A 45 8.42 18.09 -8.96
N MET A 46 7.44 18.98 -8.90
CA MET A 46 6.35 18.93 -7.91
C MET A 46 5.22 17.97 -8.31
N ALA A 47 5.28 17.34 -9.49
CA ALA A 47 4.20 16.54 -10.05
C ALA A 47 3.61 15.49 -9.09
N THR A 48 4.43 14.86 -8.26
CA THR A 48 3.98 13.81 -7.31
C THR A 48 3.72 14.32 -5.88
N LEU A 49 3.74 15.64 -5.63
CA LEU A 49 3.31 16.17 -4.34
C LEU A 49 1.88 15.76 -3.95
N PRO A 50 0.89 15.66 -4.87
CA PRO A 50 -0.41 15.11 -4.52
C PRO A 50 -0.34 13.64 -4.06
N VAL A 51 0.52 12.80 -4.67
CA VAL A 51 0.74 11.41 -4.24
C VAL A 51 1.39 11.37 -2.85
N MET A 52 2.42 12.21 -2.61
CA MET A 52 3.01 12.38 -1.28
C MET A 52 1.97 12.86 -0.27
N GLY A 53 1.12 13.83 -0.63
CA GLY A 53 0.02 14.33 0.21
C GLY A 53 -0.88 13.21 0.70
N TYR A 54 -1.26 12.29 -0.19
CA TYR A 54 -2.06 11.11 0.15
C TYR A 54 -1.39 10.20 1.18
N VAL A 55 -0.09 9.91 1.01
CA VAL A 55 0.69 9.07 1.93
C VAL A 55 0.86 9.74 3.30
N VAL A 56 1.23 11.02 3.31
CA VAL A 56 1.41 11.80 4.54
C VAL A 56 0.07 11.95 5.26
N GLY A 57 -1.01 12.23 4.53
CA GLY A 57 -2.37 12.28 5.06
C GLY A 57 -2.79 10.97 5.73
N ALA A 58 -2.44 9.81 5.13
CA ALA A 58 -2.70 8.50 5.73
C ALA A 58 -1.92 8.31 7.04
N ALA A 59 -0.63 8.66 7.06
CA ALA A 59 0.21 8.57 8.24
C ALA A 59 -0.35 9.41 9.40
N PHE A 60 -0.69 10.67 9.14
CA PHE A 60 -1.31 11.57 10.13
C PHE A 60 -2.66 11.05 10.62
N SER A 61 -3.46 10.49 9.74
CA SER A 61 -4.80 10.03 10.06
C SER A 61 -4.84 8.76 10.88
N THR A 62 -3.77 7.98 10.95
CA THR A 62 -3.75 6.68 11.66
C THR A 62 -4.22 6.80 13.11
N SER A 63 -3.72 7.79 13.86
CA SER A 63 -4.13 8.01 15.25
C SER A 63 -5.56 8.57 15.37
N ILE A 64 -5.99 9.38 14.40
CA ILE A 64 -7.36 9.94 14.36
C ILE A 64 -8.36 8.83 14.10
N VAL A 65 -8.04 7.93 13.15
CA VAL A 65 -8.87 6.75 12.83
C VAL A 65 -8.97 5.82 14.03
N ALA A 66 -7.85 5.53 14.72
CA ALA A 66 -7.86 4.71 15.92
C ALA A 66 -8.77 5.30 17.02
N LYS A 67 -8.68 6.61 17.27
CA LYS A 67 -9.57 7.33 18.20
C LYS A 67 -11.03 7.29 17.75
N SER A 68 -11.29 7.46 16.46
CA SER A 68 -12.63 7.35 15.88
C SER A 68 -13.25 5.97 16.10
N GLN A 69 -12.47 4.90 15.83
CA GLN A 69 -12.92 3.52 16.06
C GLN A 69 -13.20 3.21 17.52
N ASN A 70 -12.36 3.68 18.43
CA ASN A 70 -12.55 3.51 19.87
C ASN A 70 -13.79 4.27 20.40
N ARG A 71 -14.09 5.44 19.84
CA ARG A 71 -15.20 6.31 20.29
C ARG A 71 -16.54 5.92 19.67
N PHE A 72 -16.57 5.65 18.37
CA PHE A 72 -17.78 5.46 17.58
C PHE A 72 -17.99 4.02 17.10
N GLY A 73 -17.02 3.13 17.33
CA GLY A 73 -17.02 1.76 16.82
C GLY A 73 -16.59 1.64 15.35
N ARG A 74 -16.39 0.41 14.90
CA ARG A 74 -15.88 0.07 13.56
C ARG A 74 -16.76 0.64 12.44
N LYS A 75 -18.08 0.38 12.50
CA LYS A 75 -19.02 0.75 11.43
C LYS A 75 -19.02 2.22 11.13
N ILE A 76 -19.23 3.06 12.16
CA ILE A 76 -19.30 4.51 12.01
C ILE A 76 -17.97 5.07 11.54
N SER A 77 -16.85 4.58 12.09
CA SER A 77 -15.51 5.03 11.66
C SER A 77 -15.25 4.70 10.19
N PHE A 78 -15.64 3.53 9.71
CA PHE A 78 -15.50 3.15 8.31
C PHE A 78 -16.43 3.98 7.39
N GLN A 79 -17.65 4.28 7.82
CA GLN A 79 -18.55 5.17 7.08
C GLN A 79 -18.01 6.60 7.00
N LEU A 80 -17.42 7.12 8.08
CA LEU A 80 -16.73 8.42 8.06
C LEU A 80 -15.54 8.39 7.08
N GLY A 81 -14.78 7.28 7.03
CA GLY A 81 -13.71 7.09 6.05
C GLY A 81 -14.20 7.17 4.61
N LEU A 82 -15.31 6.49 4.30
CA LEU A 82 -15.93 6.51 2.98
C LEU A 82 -16.53 7.89 2.63
N LEU A 83 -17.13 8.58 3.59
CA LEU A 83 -17.61 9.96 3.41
C LEU A 83 -16.44 10.90 3.07
N VAL A 84 -15.33 10.79 3.80
CA VAL A 84 -14.11 11.56 3.49
C VAL A 84 -13.56 11.20 2.12
N ALA A 85 -13.58 9.92 1.73
CA ALA A 85 -13.18 9.49 0.38
C ALA A 85 -14.04 10.17 -0.70
N MET A 86 -15.36 10.20 -0.53
CA MET A 86 -16.29 10.86 -1.44
C MET A 86 -16.00 12.35 -1.56
N LEU A 87 -15.90 13.04 -0.43
CA LEU A 87 -15.69 14.49 -0.39
C LEU A 87 -14.31 14.87 -0.94
N SER A 88 -13.26 14.11 -0.61
CA SER A 88 -11.91 14.36 -1.12
C SER A 88 -11.80 14.10 -2.63
N ALA A 89 -12.49 13.09 -3.17
CA ALA A 89 -12.57 12.86 -4.61
C ALA A 89 -13.27 14.01 -5.34
N LEU A 90 -14.37 14.53 -4.79
CA LEU A 90 -15.04 15.73 -5.32
C LEU A 90 -14.15 16.97 -5.23
N LEU A 91 -13.37 17.11 -4.16
CA LEU A 91 -12.43 18.22 -3.99
C LEU A 91 -11.29 18.11 -5.05
N CYS A 92 -10.76 16.91 -5.30
CA CYS A 92 -9.78 16.69 -6.36
C CYS A 92 -10.38 16.96 -7.76
N ALA A 93 -11.64 16.55 -8.00
CA ALA A 93 -12.37 16.89 -9.22
C ALA A 93 -12.46 18.41 -9.42
N TYR A 94 -12.85 19.14 -8.40
CA TYR A 94 -12.91 20.60 -8.43
C TYR A 94 -11.53 21.24 -8.60
N ALA A 95 -10.49 20.69 -7.96
CA ALA A 95 -9.12 21.15 -8.13
C ALA A 95 -8.64 21.00 -9.59
N ALA A 96 -8.98 19.89 -10.25
CA ALA A 96 -8.68 19.67 -11.67
C ALA A 96 -9.43 20.66 -12.56
N LEU A 97 -10.72 20.90 -12.32
CA LEU A 97 -11.55 21.88 -13.04
C LEU A 97 -11.04 23.32 -12.89
N SER A 98 -10.74 23.71 -11.66
CA SER A 98 -10.26 25.08 -11.34
C SER A 98 -8.76 25.26 -11.61
N ARG A 99 -8.07 24.22 -12.11
CA ARG A 99 -6.62 24.17 -12.37
C ARG A 99 -5.79 24.61 -11.14
N ASN A 100 -6.21 24.21 -9.95
CA ASN A 100 -5.56 24.59 -8.70
C ASN A 100 -4.74 23.43 -8.13
N PHE A 101 -3.42 23.53 -8.28
CA PHE A 101 -2.47 22.54 -7.80
C PHE A 101 -2.52 22.30 -6.29
N TRP A 102 -2.53 23.38 -5.51
CA TRP A 102 -2.51 23.25 -4.04
C TRP A 102 -3.80 22.68 -3.48
N LEU A 103 -4.92 22.95 -4.15
CA LEU A 103 -6.20 22.34 -3.80
C LEU A 103 -6.20 20.84 -4.08
N LEU A 104 -5.51 20.40 -5.15
CA LEU A 104 -5.30 18.97 -5.43
C LEU A 104 -4.47 18.32 -4.34
N VAL A 105 -3.37 18.95 -3.92
CA VAL A 105 -2.52 18.45 -2.81
C VAL A 105 -3.33 18.35 -1.52
N LEU A 106 -4.14 19.34 -1.20
CA LEU A 106 -5.02 19.32 -0.02
C LEU A 106 -6.06 18.19 -0.12
N GLY A 107 -6.70 18.05 -1.27
CA GLY A 107 -7.71 17.00 -1.51
C GLY A 107 -7.13 15.60 -1.31
N THR A 108 -5.94 15.35 -1.86
CA THR A 108 -5.25 14.06 -1.70
C THR A 108 -4.77 13.82 -0.26
N PHE A 109 -4.30 14.87 0.44
CA PHE A 109 -3.97 14.77 1.87
C PHE A 109 -5.18 14.36 2.71
N ILE A 110 -6.34 14.97 2.48
CA ILE A 110 -7.61 14.61 3.14
C ILE A 110 -8.01 13.17 2.81
N ALA A 111 -7.85 12.73 1.55
CA ALA A 111 -8.13 11.36 1.11
C ALA A 111 -7.29 10.31 1.86
N GLY A 112 -6.13 10.69 2.40
CA GLY A 112 -5.31 9.85 3.26
C GLY A 112 -6.04 9.30 4.48
N TYR A 113 -7.06 10.01 5.00
CA TYR A 113 -7.91 9.51 6.09
C TYR A 113 -8.64 8.21 5.69
N TYR A 114 -9.16 8.14 4.47
CA TYR A 114 -9.77 6.91 3.96
C TYR A 114 -8.72 5.80 3.77
N SER A 115 -7.52 6.14 3.31
CA SER A 115 -6.42 5.18 3.21
C SER A 115 -6.10 4.53 4.56
N ALA A 116 -6.00 5.33 5.63
CA ALA A 116 -5.78 4.82 6.98
C ALA A 116 -6.92 3.91 7.48
N ASN A 117 -8.19 4.26 7.15
CA ASN A 117 -9.36 3.44 7.49
C ASN A 117 -9.37 2.11 6.71
N GLY A 118 -9.16 2.14 5.40
CA GLY A 118 -9.23 0.96 4.53
C GLY A 118 -8.18 -0.10 4.90
N GLN A 119 -7.01 0.31 5.38
CA GLN A 119 -5.98 -0.60 5.91
C GLN A 119 -6.48 -1.45 7.09
N LEU A 120 -7.55 -1.04 7.76
CA LEU A 120 -8.10 -1.75 8.92
C LEU A 120 -9.18 -2.79 8.56
N TYR A 121 -9.65 -2.83 7.31
CA TYR A 121 -10.64 -3.82 6.89
C TYR A 121 -10.18 -5.26 7.13
N ARG A 122 -8.88 -5.55 6.91
CA ARG A 122 -8.29 -6.87 7.17
C ARG A 122 -8.37 -7.28 8.65
N PHE A 123 -8.27 -6.34 9.57
CA PHE A 123 -8.40 -6.62 11.01
C PHE A 123 -9.88 -6.81 11.39
N ALA A 124 -10.76 -6.00 10.80
CA ALA A 124 -12.20 -6.16 10.98
C ALA A 124 -12.71 -7.52 10.46
N ALA A 125 -12.09 -8.08 9.40
CA ALA A 125 -12.40 -9.43 8.92
C ALA A 125 -12.23 -10.51 10.00
N ALA A 126 -11.16 -10.42 10.79
CA ALA A 126 -10.89 -11.35 11.88
C ALA A 126 -11.94 -11.27 13.01
N GLU A 127 -12.60 -10.13 13.17
CA GLU A 127 -13.64 -9.89 14.17
C GLU A 127 -15.01 -10.44 13.72
N LEU A 128 -15.21 -10.63 12.42
CA LEU A 128 -16.46 -11.13 11.82
C LEU A 128 -16.52 -12.66 11.70
N THR A 129 -15.49 -13.37 12.18
CA THR A 129 -15.36 -14.82 12.02
C THR A 129 -14.91 -15.49 13.31
N GLU A 130 -15.16 -16.80 13.42
CA GLU A 130 -14.69 -17.63 14.54
C GLU A 130 -13.14 -17.64 14.62
N ALA A 131 -12.60 -17.83 15.82
CA ALA A 131 -11.16 -17.81 16.09
C ALA A 131 -10.36 -18.75 15.16
N SER A 132 -10.91 -19.93 14.84
CA SER A 132 -10.30 -20.94 13.95
C SER A 132 -10.23 -20.53 12.48
N GLN A 133 -10.97 -19.50 12.08
CA GLN A 133 -11.11 -19.06 10.68
C GLN A 133 -10.55 -17.65 10.42
N ARG A 134 -10.03 -16.97 11.44
CA ARG A 134 -9.56 -15.57 11.35
C ARG A 134 -8.54 -15.35 10.25
N ASP A 135 -7.53 -16.20 10.15
CA ASP A 135 -6.46 -16.06 9.15
C ASP A 135 -7.00 -16.20 7.72
N LYS A 136 -7.96 -17.12 7.54
CA LYS A 136 -8.64 -17.30 6.23
C LYS A 136 -9.50 -16.09 5.89
N ALA A 137 -10.20 -15.52 6.85
CA ALA A 137 -11.03 -14.32 6.64
C ALA A 137 -10.18 -13.11 6.23
N VAL A 138 -9.04 -12.89 6.91
CA VAL A 138 -8.07 -11.86 6.54
C VAL A 138 -7.58 -12.06 5.11
N SER A 139 -7.22 -13.30 4.75
CA SER A 139 -6.76 -13.63 3.40
C SER A 139 -7.82 -13.37 2.33
N TRP A 140 -9.09 -13.71 2.60
CA TRP A 140 -10.20 -13.44 1.67
C TRP A 140 -10.45 -11.94 1.48
N VAL A 141 -10.38 -11.14 2.54
CA VAL A 141 -10.54 -9.68 2.43
C VAL A 141 -9.38 -9.09 1.62
N LEU A 142 -8.14 -9.51 1.88
CA LEU A 142 -6.99 -9.06 1.08
C LEU A 142 -7.12 -9.48 -0.40
N ALA A 143 -7.64 -10.69 -0.67
CA ALA A 143 -7.93 -11.15 -2.02
C ALA A 143 -8.97 -10.29 -2.74
N GLY A 144 -9.96 -9.75 -2.01
CA GLY A 144 -10.90 -8.76 -2.55
C GLY A 144 -10.22 -7.52 -3.13
N GLY A 145 -9.00 -7.22 -2.66
CA GLY A 145 -8.17 -6.16 -3.21
C GLY A 145 -7.75 -6.38 -4.67
N ILE A 146 -7.65 -7.64 -5.13
CA ILE A 146 -7.34 -7.94 -6.54
C ILE A 146 -8.43 -7.38 -7.47
N LEU A 147 -9.70 -7.36 -7.04
CA LEU A 147 -10.76 -6.68 -7.78
C LEU A 147 -10.45 -5.20 -7.99
N GLY A 148 -9.95 -4.55 -6.94
CA GLY A 148 -9.53 -3.14 -7.02
C GLY A 148 -8.29 -2.94 -7.90
N ALA A 149 -7.38 -3.91 -7.96
CA ALA A 149 -6.23 -3.89 -8.84
C ALA A 149 -6.63 -3.83 -10.32
N VAL A 150 -7.67 -4.60 -10.69
CA VAL A 150 -8.22 -4.62 -12.07
C VAL A 150 -9.11 -3.41 -12.30
N ILE A 151 -10.07 -3.15 -11.42
CA ILE A 151 -11.08 -2.10 -11.63
C ILE A 151 -10.44 -0.70 -11.61
N GLY A 152 -9.51 -0.41 -10.69
CA GLY A 152 -8.99 0.93 -10.46
C GLY A 152 -8.33 1.56 -11.70
N PRO A 153 -7.26 0.98 -12.24
CA PRO A 153 -6.58 1.53 -13.41
C PRO A 153 -7.46 1.58 -14.65
N ASN A 154 -8.27 0.53 -14.88
CA ASN A 154 -9.20 0.47 -16.01
C ASN A 154 -10.30 1.53 -15.91
N LEU A 155 -10.86 1.75 -14.71
CA LEU A 155 -11.84 2.82 -14.46
C LEU A 155 -11.25 4.20 -14.79
N ALA A 156 -10.02 4.45 -14.34
CA ALA A 156 -9.32 5.70 -14.67
C ALA A 156 -9.12 5.85 -16.19
N SER A 157 -8.74 4.76 -16.88
CA SER A 157 -8.54 4.75 -18.33
C SER A 157 -9.84 5.01 -19.08
N TRP A 158 -10.93 4.32 -18.74
CA TRP A 158 -12.22 4.47 -19.43
C TRP A 158 -12.87 5.82 -19.20
N THR A 159 -12.64 6.47 -18.07
CA THR A 159 -13.26 7.75 -17.71
C THR A 159 -12.36 8.96 -17.89
N ARG A 160 -11.11 8.75 -18.36
CA ARG A 160 -10.10 9.79 -18.54
C ARG A 160 -10.60 10.97 -19.34
N ASP A 161 -11.19 10.68 -20.49
CA ASP A 161 -11.54 11.66 -21.52
C ASP A 161 -13.06 11.87 -21.65
N PHE A 162 -13.87 11.48 -20.63
CA PHE A 162 -15.32 11.74 -20.63
C PHE A 162 -15.69 13.21 -20.56
N PHE A 163 -14.79 14.02 -20.06
CA PHE A 163 -14.95 15.46 -19.92
C PHE A 163 -13.77 16.16 -20.58
N SER A 164 -13.93 17.44 -20.89
CA SER A 164 -12.85 18.29 -21.43
C SER A 164 -11.62 18.37 -20.51
N THR A 165 -11.82 18.18 -19.21
CA THR A 165 -10.74 18.11 -18.23
C THR A 165 -10.35 16.65 -18.03
N ALA A 166 -9.12 16.29 -18.39
CA ALA A 166 -8.61 14.94 -18.25
C ALA A 166 -8.71 14.44 -16.79
N PHE A 167 -9.09 13.17 -16.63
CA PHE A 167 -9.28 12.48 -15.34
C PHE A 167 -10.39 13.04 -14.42
N LEU A 168 -11.15 14.07 -14.84
CA LEU A 168 -12.31 14.53 -14.06
C LEU A 168 -13.30 13.38 -13.84
N GLY A 169 -13.57 12.59 -14.90
CA GLY A 169 -14.43 11.41 -14.80
C GLY A 169 -13.93 10.38 -13.80
N ALA A 170 -12.62 10.20 -13.70
CA ALA A 170 -12.03 9.28 -12.73
C ALA A 170 -12.33 9.70 -11.28
N TYR A 171 -12.14 10.98 -10.95
CA TYR A 171 -12.48 11.49 -9.59
C TYR A 171 -13.97 11.36 -9.27
N LEU A 172 -14.85 11.68 -10.24
CA LEU A 172 -16.30 11.54 -10.06
C LEU A 172 -16.71 10.07 -9.84
N THR A 173 -16.13 9.14 -10.58
CA THR A 173 -16.40 7.70 -10.41
C THR A 173 -15.88 7.19 -9.07
N LEU A 174 -14.75 7.68 -8.58
CA LEU A 174 -14.28 7.35 -7.21
C LEU A 174 -15.22 7.89 -6.13
N SER A 175 -15.81 9.05 -6.35
CA SER A 175 -16.85 9.58 -5.44
C SER A 175 -18.09 8.69 -5.42
N ILE A 176 -18.54 8.21 -6.59
CA ILE A 176 -19.65 7.25 -6.71
C ILE A 176 -19.29 5.91 -6.05
N ALA A 177 -18.07 5.40 -6.26
CA ALA A 177 -17.60 4.17 -5.62
C ALA A 177 -17.60 4.29 -4.10
N ALA A 178 -17.20 5.44 -3.56
CA ALA A 178 -17.26 5.71 -2.12
C ALA A 178 -18.71 5.73 -1.60
N LEU A 179 -19.65 6.33 -2.36
CA LEU A 179 -21.08 6.33 -2.04
C LEU A 179 -21.66 4.91 -2.02
N ILE A 180 -21.29 4.08 -3.01
CA ILE A 180 -21.65 2.65 -3.02
C ILE A 180 -21.08 1.96 -1.78
N GLY A 181 -19.82 2.25 -1.43
CA GLY A 181 -19.17 1.73 -0.24
C GLY A 181 -19.91 2.08 1.06
N ILE A 182 -20.43 3.31 1.18
CA ILE A 182 -21.27 3.73 2.32
C ILE A 182 -22.52 2.85 2.38
N GLY A 183 -23.20 2.64 1.24
CA GLY A 183 -24.37 1.76 1.14
C GLY A 183 -24.04 0.32 1.56
N VAL A 184 -22.97 -0.25 1.05
CA VAL A 184 -22.53 -1.62 1.41
C VAL A 184 -22.21 -1.72 2.91
N MET A 185 -21.50 -0.71 3.47
CA MET A 185 -21.12 -0.68 4.88
C MET A 185 -22.33 -0.63 5.81
N GLN A 186 -23.47 -0.07 5.38
CA GLN A 186 -24.70 -0.07 6.17
C GLN A 186 -25.21 -1.47 6.52
N PHE A 187 -24.99 -2.44 5.63
CA PHE A 187 -25.47 -3.81 5.81
C PHE A 187 -24.50 -4.71 6.60
N ILE A 188 -23.32 -4.20 6.97
CA ILE A 188 -22.35 -4.94 7.80
C ILE A 188 -22.70 -4.72 9.27
N HIS A 189 -22.75 -5.83 10.03
CA HIS A 189 -22.94 -5.83 11.47
C HIS A 189 -21.63 -6.27 12.13
N PHE A 190 -21.02 -5.36 12.88
CA PHE A 190 -19.84 -5.66 13.70
C PHE A 190 -20.25 -5.99 15.12
N PRO A 191 -19.61 -6.99 15.78
CA PRO A 191 -19.85 -7.29 17.19
C PRO A 191 -19.51 -6.09 18.09
N GLU A 192 -20.34 -5.83 19.11
CA GLU A 192 -20.14 -4.68 20.02
C GLU A 192 -18.98 -4.82 21.00
N GLU A 193 -18.40 -6.03 21.16
CA GLU A 193 -17.51 -6.37 22.27
C GLU A 193 -16.01 -6.03 22.07
N PHE A 194 -15.61 -5.52 20.92
CA PHE A 194 -14.19 -5.14 20.70
C PHE A 194 -13.86 -3.73 21.20
N LYS A 195 -14.06 -3.46 22.49
CA LYS A 195 -13.28 -2.42 23.19
C LYS A 195 -11.87 -2.95 23.33
N THR A 196 -10.95 -2.45 22.53
CA THR A 196 -9.54 -2.78 22.64
C THR A 196 -9.10 -2.48 24.08
N GLN A 197 -8.87 -3.50 24.89
CA GLN A 197 -8.17 -3.34 26.16
C GLN A 197 -6.76 -2.88 25.80
N HIS A 198 -6.49 -1.59 25.89
CA HIS A 198 -5.14 -1.08 25.99
C HIS A 198 -4.57 -1.59 27.31
N SER A 199 -3.97 -2.77 27.31
CA SER A 199 -3.05 -3.11 28.38
C SER A 199 -1.84 -2.20 28.19
N LEU A 200 -1.66 -1.28 29.12
CA LEU A 200 -0.38 -0.61 29.34
C LEU A 200 0.60 -1.73 29.71
N SER A 201 1.31 -2.27 28.74
CA SER A 201 2.13 -3.44 28.95
C SER A 201 3.53 -3.00 29.42
N ASP A 202 3.97 -3.58 30.52
CA ASP A 202 5.35 -3.58 31.04
C ASP A 202 6.31 -4.39 30.12
N GLY A 203 6.37 -4.04 28.84
CA GLY A 203 7.33 -4.65 27.91
C GLY A 203 8.65 -3.87 27.89
N ARG A 204 9.70 -4.50 27.31
CA ARG A 204 11.01 -3.86 27.11
C ARG A 204 10.88 -2.46 26.51
N PRO A 205 11.78 -1.50 26.82
CA PRO A 205 11.83 -0.20 26.17
C PRO A 205 11.95 -0.34 24.67
N LEU A 206 11.29 0.53 23.91
CA LEU A 206 11.32 0.51 22.43
C LEU A 206 12.75 0.48 21.89
N LYS A 207 13.67 1.23 22.52
CA LYS A 207 15.09 1.26 22.14
C LYS A 207 15.72 -0.14 22.16
N SER A 208 15.41 -0.96 23.15
CA SER A 208 15.94 -2.34 23.26
C SER A 208 15.41 -3.25 22.14
N ILE A 209 14.18 -3.03 21.66
CA ILE A 209 13.61 -3.76 20.53
C ILE A 209 14.30 -3.31 19.23
N LEU A 210 14.43 -2.01 19.03
CA LEU A 210 15.04 -1.41 17.84
C LEU A 210 16.52 -1.80 17.66
N GLN A 211 17.24 -2.02 18.78
CA GLN A 211 18.66 -2.39 18.75
C GLN A 211 18.91 -3.87 18.44
N GLN A 212 17.88 -4.72 18.39
CA GLN A 212 18.06 -6.12 18.03
C GLN A 212 18.40 -6.26 16.53
N PRO A 213 19.49 -6.98 16.17
CA PRO A 213 19.88 -7.17 14.76
C PRO A 213 18.74 -7.66 13.86
N VAL A 214 17.96 -8.62 14.37
CA VAL A 214 16.80 -9.20 13.66
C VAL A 214 15.75 -8.13 13.38
N PHE A 215 15.44 -7.29 14.37
CA PHE A 215 14.43 -6.23 14.24
C PHE A 215 14.91 -5.11 13.31
N MET A 216 16.19 -4.72 13.43
CA MET A 216 16.79 -3.70 12.53
C MET A 216 16.71 -4.14 11.06
N VAL A 217 17.10 -5.38 10.76
CA VAL A 217 17.05 -5.92 9.39
C VAL A 217 15.62 -6.03 8.88
N ALA A 218 14.67 -6.40 9.74
CA ALA A 218 13.26 -6.42 9.40
C ALA A 218 12.72 -5.01 9.07
N VAL A 219 13.09 -3.99 9.85
CA VAL A 219 12.71 -2.58 9.58
C VAL A 219 13.31 -2.09 8.28
N ILE A 220 14.61 -2.36 8.04
CA ILE A 220 15.30 -2.00 6.79
C ILE A 220 14.60 -2.65 5.58
N GLY A 221 14.36 -3.96 5.64
CA GLY A 221 13.70 -4.70 4.55
C GLY A 221 12.28 -4.21 4.28
N ALA A 222 11.48 -3.97 5.33
CA ALA A 222 10.12 -3.44 5.18
C ALA A 222 10.12 -2.03 4.60
N SER A 223 10.95 -1.12 5.15
CA SER A 223 10.93 0.30 4.78
C SER A 223 11.54 0.54 3.42
N LEU A 224 12.74 0.02 3.17
CA LEU A 224 13.42 0.23 1.88
C LEU A 224 12.77 -0.58 0.76
N GLY A 225 12.29 -1.82 1.04
CA GLY A 225 11.52 -2.59 0.07
C GLY A 225 10.22 -1.89 -0.33
N TYR A 226 9.49 -1.31 0.63
CA TYR A 226 8.31 -0.50 0.34
C TYR A 226 8.69 0.80 -0.39
N GLY A 227 9.81 1.43 0.01
CA GLY A 227 10.31 2.64 -0.61
C GLY A 227 10.64 2.47 -2.09
N VAL A 228 11.36 1.42 -2.46
CA VAL A 228 11.68 1.10 -3.87
C VAL A 228 10.41 0.86 -4.68
N MET A 229 9.50 0.05 -4.14
CA MET A 229 8.22 -0.22 -4.78
C MET A 229 7.44 1.07 -5.01
N ASN A 230 7.28 1.90 -3.99
CA ASN A 230 6.54 3.15 -4.07
C ASN A 230 7.21 4.17 -5.01
N LEU A 231 8.55 4.25 -5.01
CA LEU A 231 9.33 5.14 -5.89
C LEU A 231 9.04 4.82 -7.37
N LEU A 232 9.20 3.56 -7.75
CA LEU A 232 9.05 3.12 -9.13
C LEU A 232 7.58 3.10 -9.57
N MET A 233 6.66 2.61 -8.72
CA MET A 233 5.22 2.59 -9.03
C MET A 233 4.67 4.01 -9.25
N ALA A 234 5.00 4.96 -8.38
CA ALA A 234 4.49 6.34 -8.49
C ALA A 234 5.11 7.11 -9.66
N ALA A 235 6.35 6.77 -10.06
CA ALA A 235 7.01 7.36 -11.23
C ALA A 235 6.52 6.78 -12.55
N THR A 236 6.04 5.53 -12.58
CA THR A 236 5.69 4.81 -13.81
C THR A 236 4.69 5.54 -14.69
N PRO A 237 3.55 6.10 -14.20
CA PRO A 237 2.62 6.83 -15.05
C PRO A 237 3.27 8.04 -15.73
N LEU A 238 4.14 8.76 -15.02
CA LEU A 238 4.87 9.91 -15.56
C LEU A 238 5.92 9.47 -16.59
N ALA A 239 6.69 8.41 -16.28
CA ALA A 239 7.69 7.86 -17.20
C ALA A 239 7.04 7.39 -18.51
N MET A 240 5.93 6.65 -18.44
CA MET A 240 5.21 6.15 -19.60
C MET A 240 4.62 7.30 -20.42
N GLN A 241 4.10 8.36 -19.78
CA GLN A 241 3.65 9.55 -20.48
C GLN A 241 4.79 10.28 -21.18
N ILE A 242 5.98 10.39 -20.57
CA ILE A 242 7.17 11.00 -21.18
C ILE A 242 7.66 10.19 -22.38
N CYS A 243 7.42 8.86 -22.38
CA CYS A 243 7.74 7.96 -23.51
C CYS A 243 6.60 7.86 -24.55
N ASP A 244 5.60 8.75 -24.50
CA ASP A 244 4.44 8.81 -25.43
C ASP A 244 3.60 7.52 -25.44
N LEU A 245 3.63 6.72 -24.37
CA LEU A 245 2.77 5.55 -24.22
C LEU A 245 1.36 5.97 -23.78
N PRO A 246 0.30 5.37 -24.37
CA PRO A 246 -1.07 5.70 -24.02
C PRO A 246 -1.39 5.31 -22.57
N PHE A 247 -2.33 6.03 -21.94
CA PHE A 247 -2.70 5.74 -20.54
C PHE A 247 -3.32 4.35 -20.34
N SER A 248 -3.91 3.76 -21.38
CA SER A 248 -4.37 2.35 -21.35
C SER A 248 -3.25 1.37 -21.03
N ASP A 249 -2.06 1.61 -21.58
CA ASP A 249 -0.88 0.80 -21.31
C ASP A 249 -0.37 1.01 -19.88
N THR A 250 -0.41 2.25 -19.40
CA THR A 250 -0.13 2.56 -17.99
C THR A 250 -1.10 1.84 -17.04
N ALA A 251 -2.39 1.83 -17.37
CA ALA A 251 -3.40 1.11 -16.61
C ALA A 251 -3.10 -0.39 -16.56
N LEU A 252 -2.74 -1.00 -17.69
CA LEU A 252 -2.34 -2.41 -17.77
C LEU A 252 -1.10 -2.72 -16.92
N VAL A 253 -0.07 -1.88 -16.99
CA VAL A 253 1.16 -2.04 -16.21
C VAL A 253 0.87 -1.98 -14.71
N LEU A 254 0.08 -1.01 -14.26
CA LEU A 254 -0.30 -0.88 -12.85
C LEU A 254 -1.22 -2.01 -12.38
N GLU A 255 -2.14 -2.48 -13.23
CA GLU A 255 -2.98 -3.65 -12.94
C GLU A 255 -2.11 -4.87 -12.62
N TRP A 256 -1.19 -5.23 -13.52
CA TRP A 256 -0.29 -6.37 -13.33
C TRP A 256 0.69 -6.19 -12.17
N HIS A 257 1.14 -4.95 -11.93
CA HIS A 257 1.95 -4.63 -10.75
C HIS A 257 1.19 -4.94 -9.45
N VAL A 258 -0.04 -4.48 -9.32
CA VAL A 258 -0.85 -4.68 -8.10
C VAL A 258 -1.26 -6.15 -7.96
N ILE A 259 -1.54 -6.86 -9.07
CA ILE A 259 -1.72 -8.31 -9.05
C ILE A 259 -0.44 -8.98 -8.50
N GLY A 260 0.74 -8.58 -8.97
CA GLY A 260 2.04 -9.05 -8.47
C GLY A 260 2.26 -8.77 -6.97
N MET A 261 1.72 -7.65 -6.45
CA MET A 261 1.79 -7.34 -5.02
C MET A 261 0.92 -8.27 -4.16
N PHE A 262 -0.28 -8.61 -4.60
CA PHE A 262 -1.27 -9.28 -3.75
C PHE A 262 -1.45 -10.77 -4.05
N ALA A 263 -1.37 -11.21 -5.31
CA ALA A 263 -1.58 -12.61 -5.68
C ALA A 263 -0.57 -13.58 -5.01
N PRO A 264 0.75 -13.27 -4.90
CA PRO A 264 1.67 -14.15 -4.18
C PRO A 264 1.33 -14.32 -2.71
N GLY A 265 0.61 -13.38 -2.10
CA GLY A 265 0.21 -13.44 -0.68
C GLY A 265 -0.54 -14.72 -0.31
N PHE A 266 -1.22 -15.38 -1.26
CA PHE A 266 -1.89 -16.67 -1.02
C PHE A 266 -0.93 -17.80 -0.65
N PHE A 267 0.33 -17.74 -1.10
CA PHE A 267 1.31 -18.80 -0.89
C PHE A 267 2.60 -18.31 -0.21
N THR A 268 2.85 -17.00 -0.13
CA THR A 268 4.06 -16.44 0.50
C THR A 268 4.22 -16.91 1.94
N GLY A 269 3.14 -16.97 2.72
CA GLY A 269 3.17 -17.48 4.09
C GLY A 269 3.66 -18.92 4.17
N SER A 270 3.19 -19.81 3.29
CA SER A 270 3.63 -21.21 3.22
C SER A 270 5.09 -21.32 2.77
N LEU A 271 5.53 -20.46 1.85
CA LEU A 271 6.94 -20.41 1.43
C LEU A 271 7.84 -19.95 2.59
N ILE A 272 7.42 -18.96 3.37
CA ILE A 272 8.15 -18.49 4.56
C ILE A 272 8.25 -19.62 5.60
N GLN A 273 7.17 -20.36 5.84
CA GLN A 273 7.19 -21.52 6.77
C GLN A 273 8.17 -22.59 6.27
N ARG A 274 8.24 -22.86 4.97
CA ARG A 274 9.08 -23.91 4.39
C ARG A 274 10.55 -23.51 4.28
N PHE A 275 10.85 -22.29 3.85
CA PHE A 275 12.20 -21.85 3.48
C PHE A 275 12.79 -20.82 4.47
N GLY A 276 11.97 -20.24 5.32
CA GLY A 276 12.35 -19.19 6.27
C GLY A 276 12.23 -17.77 5.69
N ALA A 277 11.98 -16.80 6.57
CA ALA A 277 11.76 -15.40 6.19
C ALA A 277 12.97 -14.78 5.47
N LEU A 278 14.21 -15.01 5.96
CA LEU A 278 15.43 -14.44 5.38
C LEU A 278 15.66 -14.87 3.92
N LYS A 279 15.41 -16.14 3.59
CA LYS A 279 15.55 -16.62 2.20
C LYS A 279 14.50 -15.99 1.28
N MET A 280 13.25 -15.90 1.76
CA MET A 280 12.17 -15.26 0.98
C MET A 280 12.44 -13.78 0.76
N MET A 281 12.95 -13.06 1.76
CA MET A 281 13.41 -11.68 1.60
C MET A 281 14.55 -11.58 0.56
N GLY A 282 15.48 -12.53 0.58
CA GLY A 282 16.57 -12.63 -0.42
C GLY A 282 16.03 -12.79 -1.84
N VAL A 283 15.03 -13.64 -2.05
CA VAL A 283 14.33 -13.77 -3.35
C VAL A 283 13.68 -12.45 -3.75
N GLY A 284 13.01 -11.76 -2.81
CA GLY A 284 12.43 -10.44 -3.06
C GLY A 284 13.46 -9.40 -3.51
N VAL A 285 14.65 -9.39 -2.89
CA VAL A 285 15.79 -8.53 -3.31
C VAL A 285 16.24 -8.89 -4.73
N CYS A 286 16.41 -10.18 -5.06
CA CYS A 286 16.79 -10.61 -6.41
C CYS A 286 15.75 -10.17 -7.46
N LEU A 287 14.45 -10.25 -7.15
CA LEU A 287 13.39 -9.77 -8.03
C LEU A 287 13.44 -8.25 -8.24
N ASN A 288 13.78 -7.47 -7.20
CA ASN A 288 13.97 -6.03 -7.33
C ASN A 288 15.19 -5.69 -8.20
N PHE A 289 16.31 -6.42 -8.08
CA PHE A 289 17.44 -6.25 -9.00
C PHE A 289 17.05 -6.58 -10.44
N LEU A 290 16.31 -7.67 -10.65
CA LEU A 290 15.83 -8.05 -11.98
C LEU A 290 14.85 -7.02 -12.55
N CYS A 291 13.96 -6.47 -11.73
CA CYS A 291 13.08 -5.35 -12.10
C CYS A 291 13.91 -4.17 -12.63
N ILE A 292 14.90 -3.71 -11.86
CA ILE A 292 15.75 -2.57 -12.24
C ILE A 292 16.54 -2.88 -13.52
N PHE A 293 17.09 -4.08 -13.62
CA PHE A 293 17.81 -4.52 -14.82
C PHE A 293 16.92 -4.44 -16.07
N ILE A 294 15.70 -5.00 -16.00
CA ILE A 294 14.74 -4.94 -17.14
C ILE A 294 14.33 -3.51 -17.44
N ALA A 295 14.05 -2.70 -16.42
CA ALA A 295 13.68 -1.29 -16.59
C ALA A 295 14.76 -0.44 -17.27
N LEU A 296 16.03 -0.86 -17.19
CA LEU A 296 17.16 -0.21 -17.85
C LEU A 296 17.41 -0.71 -19.29
N THR A 297 16.75 -1.79 -19.73
CA THR A 297 16.93 -2.34 -21.09
C THR A 297 16.11 -1.62 -22.15
N GLY A 298 15.10 -0.83 -21.76
CA GLY A 298 14.25 -0.11 -22.70
C GLY A 298 13.07 0.57 -22.02
N VAL A 299 12.25 1.26 -22.84
CA VAL A 299 11.10 2.05 -22.40
C VAL A 299 9.81 1.65 -23.13
N ASP A 300 9.76 0.47 -23.71
CA ASP A 300 8.56 -0.05 -24.34
C ASP A 300 7.61 -0.66 -23.31
N LEU A 301 6.36 -0.89 -23.69
CA LEU A 301 5.32 -1.47 -22.83
C LEU A 301 5.79 -2.76 -22.12
N HIS A 302 6.50 -3.65 -22.84
CA HIS A 302 6.92 -4.94 -22.29
C HIS A 302 7.93 -4.79 -21.14
N GLN A 303 8.89 -3.84 -21.25
CA GLN A 303 9.84 -3.57 -20.18
C GLN A 303 9.13 -3.02 -18.94
N PHE A 304 8.23 -2.06 -19.11
CA PHE A 304 7.41 -1.54 -18.00
C PHE A 304 6.58 -2.66 -17.36
N LEU A 305 5.88 -3.46 -18.16
CA LEU A 305 5.00 -4.53 -17.68
C LEU A 305 5.75 -5.56 -16.85
N ILE A 306 6.84 -6.09 -17.40
CA ILE A 306 7.63 -7.15 -16.72
C ILE A 306 8.33 -6.57 -15.50
N ALA A 307 8.96 -5.40 -15.62
CA ALA A 307 9.66 -4.77 -14.51
C ALA A 307 8.72 -4.50 -13.33
N LEU A 308 7.55 -3.88 -13.58
CA LEU A 308 6.60 -3.53 -12.53
C LEU A 308 5.92 -4.77 -11.92
N PHE A 309 5.65 -5.82 -12.71
CA PHE A 309 5.15 -7.08 -12.18
C PHE A 309 6.16 -7.71 -11.21
N LEU A 310 7.44 -7.80 -11.61
CA LEU A 310 8.51 -8.32 -10.75
C LEU A 310 8.71 -7.47 -9.49
N LEU A 311 8.58 -6.15 -9.61
CA LEU A 311 8.61 -5.22 -8.49
C LEU A 311 7.50 -5.54 -7.48
N GLY A 312 6.28 -5.82 -7.95
CA GLY A 312 5.14 -6.20 -7.12
C GLY A 312 5.39 -7.49 -6.35
N VAL A 313 5.84 -8.54 -7.05
CA VAL A 313 6.18 -9.84 -6.43
C VAL A 313 7.35 -9.69 -5.44
N GLY A 314 8.38 -8.94 -5.82
CA GLY A 314 9.55 -8.66 -4.99
C GLY A 314 9.17 -7.92 -3.70
N TRP A 315 8.29 -6.93 -3.80
CA TRP A 315 7.73 -6.23 -2.66
C TRP A 315 6.96 -7.18 -1.73
N ASN A 316 6.10 -8.05 -2.29
CA ASN A 316 5.34 -9.00 -1.47
C ASN A 316 6.26 -9.89 -0.62
N PHE A 317 7.31 -10.45 -1.22
CA PHE A 317 8.25 -11.31 -0.50
C PHE A 317 9.08 -10.55 0.53
N LEU A 318 9.54 -9.32 0.20
CA LEU A 318 10.27 -8.48 1.11
C LEU A 318 9.41 -8.02 2.28
N PHE A 319 8.24 -7.47 2.03
CA PHE A 319 7.39 -6.89 3.06
C PHE A 319 6.80 -7.94 3.97
N THR A 320 6.31 -9.06 3.41
CA THR A 320 5.76 -10.17 4.20
C THR A 320 6.86 -10.89 4.98
N GLY A 321 8.02 -11.12 4.34
CA GLY A 321 9.18 -11.69 5.00
C GLY A 321 9.72 -10.82 6.13
N SER A 322 9.82 -9.51 5.92
CA SER A 322 10.22 -8.55 6.96
C SER A 322 9.25 -8.53 8.13
N THR A 323 7.94 -8.55 7.86
CA THR A 323 6.92 -8.61 8.91
C THR A 323 7.03 -9.90 9.72
N SER A 324 7.22 -11.04 9.05
CA SER A 324 7.44 -12.34 9.70
C SER A 324 8.73 -12.36 10.54
N LEU A 325 9.81 -11.80 9.99
CA LEU A 325 11.10 -11.70 10.70
C LEU A 325 10.97 -10.82 11.93
N ALA A 326 10.31 -9.68 11.85
CA ALA A 326 10.11 -8.76 12.96
C ALA A 326 9.37 -9.43 14.12
N MET A 327 8.37 -10.29 13.85
CA MET A 327 7.60 -10.99 14.87
C MET A 327 8.45 -11.91 15.76
N THR A 328 9.64 -12.34 15.31
CA THR A 328 10.57 -13.14 16.12
C THR A 328 11.38 -12.31 17.11
N ALA A 329 11.36 -11.00 17.00
CA ALA A 329 12.19 -10.08 17.80
C ALA A 329 11.47 -9.45 18.99
N TYR A 330 10.13 -9.57 19.09
CA TYR A 330 9.35 -8.96 20.16
C TYR A 330 8.33 -9.94 20.78
N HIS A 331 7.99 -9.69 22.04
CA HIS A 331 6.97 -10.46 22.76
C HIS A 331 5.55 -9.97 22.45
N PRO A 332 4.51 -10.79 22.70
CA PRO A 332 3.12 -10.39 22.42
C PRO A 332 2.70 -9.06 23.05
N ASN A 333 3.16 -8.76 24.27
CA ASN A 333 2.90 -7.51 24.99
C ASN A 333 3.67 -6.29 24.44
N GLU A 334 4.63 -6.47 23.53
CA GLU A 334 5.43 -5.43 22.89
C GLU A 334 4.95 -5.12 21.45
N ARG A 335 3.98 -5.91 20.96
CA ARG A 335 3.52 -5.93 19.57
C ARG A 335 3.16 -4.54 19.05
N ASP A 336 2.35 -3.78 19.78
CA ASP A 336 1.81 -2.51 19.30
C ASP A 336 2.92 -1.48 19.09
N LYS A 337 3.87 -1.37 20.05
CA LYS A 337 5.00 -0.44 19.93
C LYS A 337 6.00 -0.86 18.85
N ALA A 338 6.22 -2.18 18.66
CA ALA A 338 7.09 -2.70 17.62
C ALA A 338 6.49 -2.44 16.22
N GLN A 339 5.20 -2.75 16.01
CA GLN A 339 4.51 -2.52 14.75
C GLN A 339 4.35 -1.03 14.44
N ALA A 340 4.06 -0.19 15.44
CA ALA A 340 4.03 1.25 15.26
C ALA A 340 5.36 1.80 14.76
N SER A 341 6.50 1.27 15.27
CA SER A 341 7.83 1.67 14.80
C SER A 341 8.06 1.29 13.35
N ILE A 342 7.74 0.05 12.96
CA ILE A 342 7.87 -0.40 11.56
C ILE A 342 7.04 0.51 10.65
N ASN A 343 5.78 0.76 11.00
CA ASN A 343 4.89 1.61 10.23
C ASN A 343 5.43 3.05 10.12
N PHE A 344 6.01 3.60 11.19
CA PHE A 344 6.61 4.93 11.17
C PHE A 344 7.73 5.02 10.12
N PHE A 345 8.67 4.05 10.09
CA PHE A 345 9.74 4.02 9.11
C PHE A 345 9.22 3.78 7.69
N VAL A 346 8.25 2.87 7.52
CA VAL A 346 7.61 2.60 6.22
C VAL A 346 6.93 3.86 5.67
N PHE A 347 6.06 4.51 6.44
CA PHE A 347 5.36 5.71 5.99
C PHE A 347 6.32 6.89 5.74
N GLY A 348 7.35 7.06 6.59
CA GLY A 348 8.38 8.07 6.38
C GLY A 348 9.12 7.86 5.05
N THR A 349 9.52 6.62 4.78
CA THR A 349 10.18 6.25 3.51
C THR A 349 9.23 6.43 2.33
N MET A 350 7.96 6.02 2.46
CA MET A 350 6.95 6.22 1.40
C MET A 350 6.73 7.71 1.08
N ALA A 351 6.63 8.57 2.09
CA ALA A 351 6.47 10.01 1.88
C ALA A 351 7.66 10.58 1.10
N PHE A 352 8.88 10.23 1.49
CA PHE A 352 10.10 10.65 0.82
C PHE A 352 10.18 10.12 -0.62
N THR A 353 9.89 8.85 -0.84
CA THR A 353 9.95 8.23 -2.18
C THR A 353 8.81 8.68 -3.09
N SER A 354 7.62 8.99 -2.55
CA SER A 354 6.52 9.58 -3.33
C SER A 354 6.90 10.95 -3.88
N PHE A 355 7.56 11.79 -3.09
CA PHE A 355 8.11 13.06 -3.58
C PHE A 355 9.24 12.83 -4.58
N GLY A 356 10.22 11.98 -4.21
CA GLY A 356 11.39 11.66 -5.03
C GLY A 356 11.03 11.07 -6.40
N SER A 357 9.90 10.34 -6.50
CA SER A 357 9.47 9.71 -7.75
C SER A 357 9.23 10.73 -8.86
N GLY A 358 8.45 11.77 -8.58
CA GLY A 358 8.20 12.85 -9.55
C GLY A 358 9.42 13.70 -9.78
N ALA A 359 10.12 14.10 -8.69
CA ALA A 359 11.29 14.94 -8.78
C ALA A 359 12.38 14.30 -9.67
N LEU A 360 12.67 13.01 -9.47
CA LEU A 360 13.69 12.31 -10.26
C LEU A 360 13.25 12.03 -11.68
N VAL A 361 12.04 11.50 -11.89
CA VAL A 361 11.61 11.12 -13.23
C VAL A 361 11.46 12.32 -14.17
N THR A 362 10.98 13.47 -13.67
CA THR A 362 10.77 14.66 -14.50
C THR A 362 12.05 15.47 -14.74
N SER A 363 13.07 15.35 -13.85
CA SER A 363 14.32 16.10 -13.98
C SER A 363 15.47 15.28 -14.56
N GLN A 364 15.54 13.99 -14.25
CA GLN A 364 16.67 13.11 -14.58
C GLN A 364 16.24 11.91 -15.46
N GLY A 365 14.94 11.69 -15.62
CA GLY A 365 14.39 10.61 -16.42
C GLY A 365 14.35 9.24 -15.73
N TRP A 366 13.75 8.27 -16.45
CA TRP A 366 13.49 6.93 -15.97
C TRP A 366 14.74 6.13 -15.61
N ASN A 367 15.82 6.24 -16.41
CA ASN A 367 17.04 5.48 -16.20
C ASN A 367 17.76 5.88 -14.90
N ILE A 368 17.89 7.17 -14.63
CA ILE A 368 18.56 7.68 -13.40
C ILE A 368 17.72 7.30 -12.16
N LEU A 369 16.40 7.39 -12.25
CA LEU A 369 15.50 6.95 -11.17
C LEU A 369 15.71 5.46 -10.85
N ASN A 370 15.79 4.59 -11.86
CA ASN A 370 16.06 3.16 -11.68
C ASN A 370 17.47 2.90 -11.12
N LEU A 371 18.51 3.58 -11.62
CA LEU A 371 19.85 3.48 -11.06
C LEU A 371 19.91 3.93 -9.60
N GLY A 372 19.20 5.02 -9.25
CA GLY A 372 19.10 5.50 -7.87
C GLY A 372 18.41 4.49 -6.94
N SER A 373 17.44 3.73 -7.46
CA SER A 373 16.76 2.70 -6.70
C SER A 373 17.63 1.46 -6.38
N LEU A 374 18.80 1.31 -7.03
CA LEU A 374 19.80 0.30 -6.64
C LEU A 374 20.33 0.51 -5.23
N ILE A 375 20.47 1.77 -4.79
CA ILE A 375 21.03 2.09 -3.47
C ILE A 375 20.25 1.42 -2.34
N PRO A 376 18.93 1.64 -2.18
CA PRO A 376 18.16 0.98 -1.13
C PRO A 376 18.07 -0.54 -1.31
N VAL A 377 18.10 -1.07 -2.54
CA VAL A 377 18.12 -2.52 -2.79
C VAL A 377 19.43 -3.13 -2.31
N ILE A 378 20.58 -2.49 -2.61
CA ILE A 378 21.90 -2.93 -2.15
C ILE A 378 22.00 -2.86 -0.62
N ILE A 379 21.52 -1.79 0.01
CA ILE A 379 21.48 -1.68 1.48
C ILE A 379 20.68 -2.84 2.08
N THR A 380 19.52 -3.15 1.51
CA THR A 380 18.69 -4.28 1.96
C THR A 380 19.42 -5.61 1.78
N ALA A 381 20.07 -5.84 0.63
CA ALA A 381 20.88 -7.04 0.38
C ALA A 381 22.00 -7.20 1.41
N MET A 382 22.76 -6.12 1.66
CA MET A 382 23.84 -6.14 2.65
C MET A 382 23.34 -6.43 4.07
N ALA A 383 22.19 -5.85 4.47
CA ALA A 383 21.59 -6.10 5.76
C ALA A 383 21.19 -7.58 5.93
N LEU A 384 20.61 -8.21 4.88
CA LEU A 384 20.26 -9.63 4.89
C LEU A 384 21.49 -10.52 4.98
N LEU A 385 22.53 -10.23 4.20
CA LEU A 385 23.79 -10.98 4.23
C LEU A 385 24.48 -10.87 5.58
N TRP A 386 24.50 -9.66 6.16
CA TRP A 386 25.05 -9.44 7.49
C TRP A 386 24.32 -10.28 8.56
N LEU A 387 22.98 -10.26 8.58
CA LEU A 387 22.22 -11.05 9.57
C LEU A 387 22.42 -12.55 9.35
N THR A 388 22.48 -13.00 8.09
CA THR A 388 22.75 -14.41 7.78
C THR A 388 24.14 -14.86 8.26
N SER A 389 25.14 -13.96 8.18
CA SER A 389 26.50 -14.25 8.68
C SER A 389 26.57 -14.32 10.19
N GLN A 390 25.79 -13.50 10.89
CA GLN A 390 25.69 -13.54 12.36
C GLN A 390 25.05 -14.84 12.85
N ASN A 391 23.97 -15.28 12.20
CA ASN A 391 23.28 -16.54 12.56
C ASN A 391 24.17 -17.77 12.35
N LYS A 392 25.11 -17.74 11.38
CA LYS A 392 26.09 -18.83 11.20
C LYS A 392 27.18 -18.88 12.26
N LYS A 393 27.47 -17.76 12.92
CA LYS A 393 28.51 -17.66 13.98
C LYS A 393 27.99 -18.03 15.36
N GLN A 394 26.67 -18.13 15.58
CA GLN A 394 26.09 -18.68 16.80
C GLN A 394 25.71 -20.14 16.53
N PRO A 395 26.55 -21.13 16.93
CA PRO A 395 26.17 -22.52 16.88
C PRO A 395 24.93 -22.68 17.77
N THR A 396 23.92 -23.38 17.26
CA THR A 396 22.77 -23.84 18.06
C THR A 396 23.31 -24.52 19.34
N ALA A 397 23.15 -23.85 20.50
CA ALA A 397 23.34 -24.46 21.81
C ALA A 397 22.17 -25.40 22.10
#